data_306306f1d5003bbadcf9185de81706f8
#
_entry.id   306306f1d5003bbadcf9185de81706f8
#
_cell.length_a   1.000
_cell.length_b   1.000
_cell.length_c   1.000
_cell.angle_alpha   90.00
_cell.angle_beta   90.00
_cell.angle_gamma   90.00
#
_symmetry.space_group_name_H-M   'P 1'
#
loop_
_entity.id
_entity.type
_entity.pdbx_description
1 polymer ?
#
loop_
_entity_poly.entity_id
_entity_poly.type
_entity_poly.pdbx_seq_one_letter_code
_entity_poly.pdbx_strand_id
1 'polypeptide(L)'
;MKKSTTKEIVVTALIGAVIGVVFTLLDYAYMPMSAALGVVFMEITFGIYMLSPTLSMFLIRKPGIGIFGAVVAALVNLLLGSPYGIQVILANVLEGAAVELAFAIVKYKGNFLAFVLSGIFGAIFVFARDFIVFYSAQFQSFMIPLMVVRILSGIFVTYILVKLIASALKKTGVVKGFACAKDN
;
A
#
# COMPACT_ATOMS: atom_id res chain seq x y z
N MET A 1 7.43 -23.94 -2.37
CA MET A 1 6.51 -22.77 -2.50
C MET A 1 5.65 -22.94 -3.72
N LYS A 2 4.31 -22.83 -3.62
CA LYS A 2 3.44 -22.92 -4.80
C LYS A 2 3.59 -21.65 -5.65
N LYS A 3 3.85 -21.80 -6.95
CA LYS A 3 3.90 -20.70 -7.92
C LYS A 3 2.53 -19.99 -7.99
N SER A 4 2.52 -18.72 -8.33
CA SER A 4 1.27 -17.98 -8.58
C SER A 4 0.62 -18.48 -9.87
N THR A 5 -0.70 -18.59 -9.85
CA THR A 5 -1.48 -18.98 -11.04
C THR A 5 -1.70 -17.77 -11.94
N THR A 6 -1.96 -18.01 -13.22
CA THR A 6 -2.31 -16.92 -14.17
C THR A 6 -3.48 -16.08 -13.66
N LYS A 7 -4.52 -16.72 -13.09
CA LYS A 7 -5.67 -16.01 -12.50
C LYS A 7 -5.24 -15.06 -11.38
N GLU A 8 -4.36 -15.51 -10.47
CA GLU A 8 -3.86 -14.69 -9.37
C GLU A 8 -3.07 -13.47 -9.87
N ILE A 9 -2.21 -13.67 -10.88
CA ILE A 9 -1.43 -12.60 -11.50
C ILE A 9 -2.35 -11.57 -12.18
N VAL A 10 -3.31 -12.02 -12.99
CA VAL A 10 -4.25 -11.13 -13.69
C VAL A 10 -5.10 -10.34 -12.70
N VAL A 11 -5.64 -10.97 -11.67
CA VAL A 11 -6.44 -10.28 -10.66
C VAL A 11 -5.58 -9.26 -9.89
N THR A 12 -4.34 -9.61 -9.54
CA THR A 12 -3.41 -8.64 -8.91
C THR A 12 -3.13 -7.45 -9.80
N ALA A 13 -2.90 -7.68 -11.09
CA ALA A 13 -2.65 -6.61 -12.06
C ALA A 13 -3.87 -5.68 -12.20
N LEU A 14 -5.07 -6.23 -12.27
CA LEU A 14 -6.31 -5.44 -12.34
C LEU A 14 -6.53 -4.61 -11.05
N ILE A 15 -6.32 -5.21 -9.88
CA ILE A 15 -6.39 -4.50 -8.59
C ILE A 15 -5.36 -3.38 -8.55
N GLY A 16 -4.10 -3.67 -8.90
CA GLY A 16 -3.04 -2.67 -8.96
C GLY A 16 -3.38 -1.52 -9.90
N ALA A 17 -3.92 -1.82 -11.08
CA ALA A 17 -4.30 -0.80 -12.05
C ALA A 17 -5.40 0.12 -11.52
N VAL A 18 -6.47 -0.44 -10.95
CA VAL A 18 -7.57 0.36 -10.36
C VAL A 18 -7.06 1.23 -9.21
N ILE A 19 -6.23 0.67 -8.33
CA ILE A 19 -5.67 1.42 -7.20
C ILE A 19 -4.69 2.49 -7.69
N GLY A 20 -3.93 2.24 -8.76
CA GLY A 20 -3.06 3.24 -9.38
C GLY A 20 -3.82 4.47 -9.87
N VAL A 21 -5.04 4.29 -10.42
CA VAL A 21 -5.93 5.42 -10.73
C VAL A 21 -6.30 6.20 -9.47
N VAL A 22 -6.65 5.50 -8.39
CA VAL A 22 -6.97 6.14 -7.09
C VAL A 22 -5.77 6.94 -6.58
N PHE A 23 -4.55 6.39 -6.70
CA PHE A 23 -3.33 7.10 -6.31
C PHE A 23 -3.14 8.39 -7.10
N THR A 24 -3.36 8.36 -8.42
CA THR A 24 -3.27 9.56 -9.25
C THR A 24 -4.25 10.65 -8.80
N LEU A 25 -5.50 10.29 -8.54
CA LEU A 25 -6.50 11.23 -8.03
C LEU A 25 -6.10 11.82 -6.67
N LEU A 26 -5.55 10.99 -5.80
CA LEU A 26 -5.08 11.41 -4.48
C LEU A 26 -3.85 12.32 -4.58
N ASP A 27 -2.90 12.01 -5.46
CA ASP A 27 -1.71 12.83 -5.72
C ASP A 27 -2.07 14.25 -6.16
N TYR A 28 -3.05 14.39 -7.07
CA TYR A 28 -3.56 15.71 -7.46
C TYR A 28 -4.30 16.43 -6.34
N ALA A 29 -5.01 15.70 -5.48
CA ALA A 29 -5.69 16.27 -4.34
C ALA A 29 -4.73 16.77 -3.25
N TYR A 30 -3.54 16.20 -3.15
CA TYR A 30 -2.57 16.58 -2.11
C TYR A 30 -2.12 18.02 -2.17
N MET A 31 -1.87 18.58 -3.34
CA MET A 31 -1.37 19.95 -3.46
C MET A 31 -2.30 20.98 -2.79
N PRO A 32 -3.61 21.04 -3.11
CA PRO A 32 -4.53 21.97 -2.45
C PRO A 32 -4.81 21.57 -0.99
N MET A 33 -4.86 20.28 -0.68
CA MET A 33 -5.20 19.83 0.67
C MET A 33 -4.04 19.98 1.65
N SER A 34 -2.79 19.78 1.22
CA SER A 34 -1.62 20.03 2.07
C SER A 34 -1.45 21.51 2.38
N ALA A 35 -1.80 22.39 1.46
CA ALA A 35 -1.81 23.84 1.71
C ALA A 35 -2.89 24.25 2.74
N ALA A 36 -4.04 23.57 2.74
CA ALA A 36 -5.16 23.87 3.65
C ALA A 36 -5.05 23.17 5.01
N LEU A 37 -4.61 21.91 5.03
CA LEU A 37 -4.63 21.03 6.21
C LEU A 37 -3.23 20.70 6.75
N GLY A 38 -2.19 21.16 6.07
CA GLY A 38 -0.80 20.88 6.42
C GLY A 38 -0.35 19.46 6.08
N VAL A 39 0.91 19.18 6.38
CA VAL A 39 1.57 17.89 6.07
C VAL A 39 0.97 16.69 6.79
N VAL A 40 0.28 16.91 7.91
CA VAL A 40 -0.38 15.83 8.67
C VAL A 40 -1.43 15.10 7.82
N PHE A 41 -2.08 15.79 6.89
CA PHE A 41 -3.05 15.18 5.98
C PHE A 41 -2.42 14.05 5.14
N MET A 42 -1.20 14.24 4.66
CA MET A 42 -0.46 13.21 3.91
C MET A 42 -0.23 11.96 4.77
N GLU A 43 0.09 12.15 6.04
CA GLU A 43 0.34 11.04 6.95
C GLU A 43 -0.94 10.26 7.30
N ILE A 44 -2.07 10.95 7.43
CA ILE A 44 -3.38 10.31 7.67
C ILE A 44 -3.79 9.44 6.48
N THR A 45 -3.48 9.87 5.26
CA THR A 45 -3.86 9.15 4.02
C THR A 45 -2.82 8.11 3.59
N PHE A 46 -1.68 8.01 4.27
CA PHE A 46 -0.61 7.06 3.96
C PHE A 46 -1.13 5.61 3.81
N GLY A 47 -2.07 5.19 4.67
CA GLY A 47 -2.66 3.86 4.59
C GLY A 47 -3.39 3.55 3.28
N ILE A 48 -3.79 4.57 2.51
CA ILE A 48 -4.39 4.37 1.18
C ILE A 48 -3.30 3.94 0.19
N TYR A 49 -2.09 4.51 0.26
CA TYR A 49 -0.97 4.11 -0.60
C TYR A 49 -0.49 2.69 -0.31
N MET A 50 -0.58 2.23 0.94
CA MET A 50 -0.30 0.84 1.31
C MET A 50 -1.33 -0.16 0.77
N LEU A 51 -2.45 0.31 0.16
CA LEU A 51 -3.59 -0.54 -0.20
C LEU A 51 -3.24 -1.56 -1.29
N SER A 52 -2.56 -1.17 -2.37
CA SER A 52 -2.27 -2.06 -3.49
C SER A 52 -1.43 -3.29 -3.08
N PRO A 53 -0.25 -3.13 -2.46
CA PRO A 53 0.54 -4.28 -2.04
C PRO A 53 -0.15 -5.12 -0.97
N THR A 54 -0.80 -4.47 0.01
CA THR A 54 -1.40 -5.17 1.15
C THR A 54 -2.65 -5.95 0.74
N LEU A 55 -3.52 -5.38 -0.10
CA LEU A 55 -4.71 -6.07 -0.61
C LEU A 55 -4.30 -7.29 -1.45
N SER A 56 -3.37 -7.10 -2.38
CA SER A 56 -2.86 -8.18 -3.23
C SER A 56 -2.29 -9.32 -2.39
N MET A 57 -1.47 -8.98 -1.40
CA MET A 57 -0.88 -9.96 -0.49
C MET A 57 -1.92 -10.64 0.41
N PHE A 58 -2.89 -9.89 0.95
CA PHE A 58 -3.97 -10.46 1.77
C PHE A 58 -4.83 -11.47 1.00
N LEU A 59 -5.11 -11.19 -0.28
CA LEU A 59 -5.93 -12.06 -1.11
C LEU A 59 -5.23 -13.36 -1.48
N ILE A 60 -3.93 -13.32 -1.83
CA ILE A 60 -3.21 -14.40 -2.50
C ILE A 60 -2.21 -15.09 -1.58
N ARG A 61 -1.51 -14.36 -0.72
CA ARG A 61 -0.56 -14.86 0.28
C ARG A 61 0.57 -15.70 -0.32
N LYS A 62 1.17 -15.21 -1.40
CA LYS A 62 2.32 -15.83 -2.04
C LYS A 62 3.45 -14.80 -2.24
N PRO A 63 4.71 -15.23 -2.14
CA PRO A 63 5.85 -14.34 -2.33
C PRO A 63 5.83 -13.61 -3.67
N GLY A 64 6.22 -12.35 -3.65
CA GLY A 64 6.33 -11.48 -4.83
C GLY A 64 5.03 -10.77 -5.23
N ILE A 65 3.88 -11.19 -4.68
CA ILE A 65 2.56 -10.62 -5.06
C ILE A 65 2.39 -9.19 -4.57
N GLY A 66 2.89 -8.87 -3.37
CA GLY A 66 2.82 -7.53 -2.82
C GLY A 66 3.62 -6.53 -3.66
N ILE A 67 4.87 -6.87 -3.97
CA ILE A 67 5.72 -6.04 -4.83
C ILE A 67 5.10 -5.91 -6.23
N PHE A 68 4.62 -7.01 -6.81
CA PHE A 68 3.99 -6.99 -8.13
C PHE A 68 2.77 -6.05 -8.17
N GLY A 69 1.86 -6.14 -7.19
CA GLY A 69 0.70 -5.24 -7.09
C GLY A 69 1.10 -3.77 -6.93
N ALA A 70 2.12 -3.49 -6.10
CA ALA A 70 2.66 -2.16 -5.90
C ALA A 70 3.26 -1.58 -7.19
N VAL A 71 4.07 -2.37 -7.90
CA VAL A 71 4.69 -1.93 -9.18
C VAL A 71 3.62 -1.64 -10.24
N VAL A 72 2.60 -2.47 -10.37
CA VAL A 72 1.51 -2.21 -11.32
C VAL A 72 0.78 -0.90 -10.97
N ALA A 73 0.46 -0.68 -9.69
CA ALA A 73 -0.19 0.56 -9.27
C ALA A 73 0.70 1.79 -9.54
N ALA A 74 2.00 1.69 -9.26
CA ALA A 74 2.97 2.74 -9.53
C ALA A 74 3.09 3.08 -11.02
N LEU A 75 3.13 2.06 -11.88
CA LEU A 75 3.20 2.26 -13.33
C LEU A 75 1.95 2.95 -13.86
N VAL A 76 0.75 2.54 -13.43
CA VAL A 76 -0.49 3.20 -13.82
C VAL A 76 -0.52 4.64 -13.30
N ASN A 77 -0.15 4.87 -12.04
CA ASN A 77 -0.07 6.21 -11.46
C ASN A 77 0.88 7.11 -12.25
N LEU A 78 2.07 6.61 -12.60
CA LEU A 78 3.05 7.36 -13.40
C LEU A 78 2.52 7.66 -14.82
N LEU A 79 1.93 6.66 -15.49
CA LEU A 79 1.40 6.81 -16.85
C LEU A 79 0.22 7.77 -16.93
N LEU A 80 -0.56 7.91 -15.85
CA LEU A 80 -1.65 8.88 -15.72
C LEU A 80 -1.15 10.28 -15.33
N GLY A 81 0.16 10.48 -15.22
CA GLY A 81 0.76 11.79 -15.02
C GLY A 81 0.81 12.26 -13.57
N SER A 82 1.09 11.38 -12.62
CA SER A 82 1.31 11.80 -11.23
C SER A 82 2.30 12.97 -11.13
N PRO A 83 1.99 14.02 -10.37
CA PRO A 83 2.87 15.17 -10.18
C PRO A 83 4.20 14.83 -9.51
N TYR A 84 4.30 13.66 -8.87
CA TYR A 84 5.53 13.18 -8.25
C TYR A 84 6.46 12.44 -9.22
N GLY A 85 6.04 12.21 -10.47
CA GLY A 85 6.86 11.60 -11.52
C GLY A 85 7.42 10.23 -11.12
N ILE A 86 8.68 9.96 -11.49
CA ILE A 86 9.34 8.65 -11.26
C ILE A 86 9.43 8.25 -9.77
N GLN A 87 9.31 9.21 -8.85
CA GLN A 87 9.38 8.98 -7.42
C GLN A 87 8.26 8.07 -6.89
N VAL A 88 7.11 8.01 -7.61
CA VAL A 88 6.02 7.09 -7.24
C VAL A 88 6.43 5.63 -7.37
N ILE A 89 7.30 5.29 -8.33
CA ILE A 89 7.79 3.92 -8.50
C ILE A 89 8.64 3.51 -7.30
N LEU A 90 9.57 4.38 -6.89
CA LEU A 90 10.43 4.10 -5.73
C LEU A 90 9.60 3.93 -4.45
N ALA A 91 8.64 4.83 -4.19
CA ALA A 91 7.76 4.74 -3.04
C ALA A 91 7.00 3.41 -3.01
N ASN A 92 6.32 3.06 -4.10
CA ASN A 92 5.51 1.85 -4.19
C ASN A 92 6.36 0.57 -4.11
N VAL A 93 7.57 0.55 -4.67
CA VAL A 93 8.49 -0.59 -4.50
C VAL A 93 8.87 -0.79 -3.03
N LEU A 94 9.15 0.30 -2.30
CA LEU A 94 9.43 0.24 -0.87
C LEU A 94 8.23 -0.23 -0.06
N GLU A 95 7.02 0.24 -0.39
CA GLU A 95 5.76 -0.23 0.21
C GLU A 95 5.55 -1.72 -0.06
N GLY A 96 5.74 -2.15 -1.31
CA GLY A 96 5.65 -3.56 -1.70
C GLY A 96 6.64 -4.43 -0.94
N ALA A 97 7.90 -4.00 -0.82
CA ALA A 97 8.94 -4.70 -0.08
C ALA A 97 8.62 -4.78 1.42
N ALA A 98 8.09 -3.71 2.01
CA ALA A 98 7.68 -3.67 3.39
C ALA A 98 6.54 -4.68 3.68
N VAL A 99 5.54 -4.73 2.81
CA VAL A 99 4.43 -5.69 2.91
C VAL A 99 4.91 -7.14 2.71
N GLU A 100 5.80 -7.38 1.75
CA GLU A 100 6.41 -8.70 1.56
C GLU A 100 7.15 -9.17 2.80
N LEU A 101 7.98 -8.30 3.38
CA LEU A 101 8.71 -8.61 4.61
C LEU A 101 7.76 -8.92 5.76
N ALA A 102 6.72 -8.10 5.95
CA ALA A 102 5.72 -8.28 6.99
C ALA A 102 5.00 -9.63 6.86
N PHE A 103 4.53 -9.97 5.66
CA PHE A 103 3.85 -11.23 5.42
C PHE A 103 4.79 -12.44 5.49
N ALA A 104 6.05 -12.29 5.09
CA ALA A 104 7.06 -13.35 5.24
C ALA A 104 7.29 -13.69 6.72
N ILE A 105 7.42 -12.70 7.60
CA ILE A 105 7.59 -12.89 9.06
C ILE A 105 6.43 -13.69 9.65
N VAL A 106 5.19 -13.39 9.26
CA VAL A 106 4.00 -14.13 9.71
C VAL A 106 3.69 -15.38 8.87
N LYS A 107 4.66 -15.84 8.07
CA LYS A 107 4.52 -17.03 7.20
C LYS A 107 3.30 -16.94 6.27
N TYR A 108 3.10 -15.77 5.67
CA TYR A 108 2.00 -15.47 4.73
C TYR A 108 0.59 -15.68 5.31
N LYS A 109 0.43 -15.52 6.62
CA LYS A 109 -0.88 -15.52 7.27
C LYS A 109 -1.53 -14.15 7.12
N GLY A 110 -2.83 -14.12 6.76
CA GLY A 110 -3.61 -12.88 6.64
C GLY A 110 -4.23 -12.43 7.97
N ASN A 111 -3.49 -12.53 9.07
CA ASN A 111 -3.92 -12.12 10.39
C ASN A 111 -3.66 -10.62 10.64
N PHE A 112 -4.18 -10.08 11.73
CA PHE A 112 -4.01 -8.65 12.07
C PHE A 112 -2.54 -8.26 12.25
N LEU A 113 -1.70 -9.18 12.76
CA LEU A 113 -0.26 -8.92 12.93
C LEU A 113 0.44 -8.62 11.59
N ALA A 114 0.00 -9.25 10.49
CA ALA A 114 0.53 -8.92 9.16
C ALA A 114 0.29 -7.44 8.80
N PHE A 115 -0.87 -6.89 9.13
CA PHE A 115 -1.19 -5.48 8.88
C PHE A 115 -0.40 -4.54 9.80
N VAL A 116 -0.23 -4.91 11.05
CA VAL A 116 0.60 -4.14 12.01
C VAL A 116 2.03 -4.04 11.50
N LEU A 117 2.63 -5.16 11.14
CA LEU A 117 4.01 -5.18 10.60
C LEU A 117 4.10 -4.45 9.25
N SER A 118 3.11 -4.61 8.36
CA SER A 118 3.07 -3.89 7.08
C SER A 118 3.03 -2.37 7.29
N GLY A 119 2.19 -1.88 8.21
CA GLY A 119 2.09 -0.47 8.54
C GLY A 119 3.39 0.09 9.14
N ILE A 120 4.03 -0.65 10.06
CA ILE A 120 5.30 -0.23 10.67
C ILE A 120 6.42 -0.20 9.62
N PHE A 121 6.62 -1.29 8.88
CA PHE A 121 7.71 -1.36 7.89
C PHE A 121 7.47 -0.40 6.71
N GLY A 122 6.21 -0.28 6.24
CA GLY A 122 5.85 0.67 5.21
C GLY A 122 6.15 2.10 5.63
N ALA A 123 5.74 2.47 6.85
CA ALA A 123 6.03 3.79 7.40
C ALA A 123 7.53 4.05 7.46
N ILE A 124 8.33 3.11 7.98
CA ILE A 124 9.78 3.27 8.12
C ILE A 124 10.46 3.37 6.74
N PHE A 125 10.14 2.47 5.80
CA PHE A 125 10.81 2.43 4.50
C PHE A 125 10.52 3.66 3.66
N VAL A 126 9.24 4.06 3.60
CA VAL A 126 8.83 5.23 2.83
C VAL A 126 9.28 6.53 3.51
N PHE A 127 9.22 6.60 4.84
CA PHE A 127 9.68 7.78 5.57
C PHE A 127 11.19 8.01 5.40
N ALA A 128 12.01 6.95 5.42
CA ALA A 128 13.45 7.08 5.16
C ALA A 128 13.71 7.67 3.76
N ARG A 129 12.95 7.24 2.74
CA ARG A 129 13.03 7.82 1.40
C ARG A 129 12.52 9.26 1.38
N ASP A 130 11.38 9.55 1.99
CA ASP A 130 10.79 10.89 2.04
C ASP A 130 11.73 11.88 2.74
N PHE A 131 12.37 11.43 3.82
CA PHE A 131 13.36 12.24 4.54
C PHE A 131 14.53 12.62 3.64
N ILE A 132 15.05 11.68 2.86
CA ILE A 132 16.18 11.95 1.95
C ILE A 132 15.77 12.86 0.80
N VAL A 133 14.56 12.69 0.24
CA VAL A 133 14.13 13.35 -1.00
C VAL A 133 13.46 14.71 -0.72
N PHE A 134 12.67 14.83 0.35
CA PHE A 134 11.80 15.98 0.56
C PHE A 134 12.04 16.75 1.86
N TYR A 135 12.49 16.10 2.94
CA TYR A 135 12.37 16.65 4.29
C TYR A 135 13.68 17.05 4.97
N SER A 136 14.83 16.95 4.31
CA SER A 136 16.14 17.14 4.96
C SER A 136 16.33 18.50 5.66
N ALA A 137 15.53 19.53 5.36
CA ALA A 137 15.67 20.88 5.91
C ALA A 137 14.45 21.41 6.71
N GLN A 138 13.25 20.89 6.53
CA GLN A 138 12.02 21.58 6.98
C GLN A 138 11.27 20.93 8.15
N PHE A 139 11.51 19.67 8.52
CA PHE A 139 10.60 18.92 9.40
C PHE A 139 11.19 18.31 10.66
N GLN A 140 12.42 18.69 11.07
CA GLN A 140 13.10 18.06 12.21
C GLN A 140 12.29 18.07 13.53
N SER A 141 11.53 19.15 13.78
CA SER A 141 10.79 19.32 15.05
C SER A 141 9.50 18.50 15.16
N PHE A 142 8.94 18.04 14.03
CA PHE A 142 7.64 17.33 14.00
C PHE A 142 7.74 15.89 13.49
N MET A 143 8.92 15.35 13.28
CA MET A 143 9.11 14.04 12.69
C MET A 143 8.47 12.90 13.48
N ILE A 144 8.59 12.92 14.82
CA ILE A 144 8.04 11.86 15.67
C ILE A 144 6.50 11.82 15.60
N PRO A 145 5.76 12.93 15.78
CA PRO A 145 4.31 12.93 15.61
C PRO A 145 3.87 12.48 14.22
N LEU A 146 4.53 12.93 13.16
CA LEU A 146 4.22 12.53 11.77
C LEU A 146 4.42 11.03 11.58
N MET A 147 5.52 10.46 12.07
CA MET A 147 5.77 9.02 11.99
C MET A 147 4.71 8.21 12.74
N VAL A 148 4.26 8.66 13.92
CA VAL A 148 3.19 8.00 14.68
C VAL A 148 1.89 7.98 13.88
N VAL A 149 1.49 9.13 13.31
CA VAL A 149 0.27 9.22 12.47
C VAL A 149 0.39 8.31 11.25
N ARG A 150 1.54 8.31 10.56
CA ARG A 150 1.83 7.45 9.41
C ARG A 150 1.68 5.96 9.76
N ILE A 151 2.28 5.51 10.87
CA ILE A 151 2.17 4.12 11.32
C ILE A 151 0.72 3.76 11.62
N LEU A 152 0.00 4.60 12.36
CA LEU A 152 -1.40 4.35 12.69
C LEU A 152 -2.27 4.30 11.43
N SER A 153 -2.06 5.21 10.48
CA SER A 153 -2.72 5.18 9.19
C SER A 153 -2.40 3.90 8.40
N GLY A 154 -1.11 3.57 8.29
CA GLY A 154 -0.64 2.35 7.61
C GLY A 154 -1.21 1.05 8.22
N ILE A 155 -1.53 1.03 9.50
CA ILE A 155 -2.16 -0.12 10.16
C ILE A 155 -3.67 -0.08 9.97
N PHE A 156 -4.34 0.96 10.48
CA PHE A 156 -5.80 0.96 10.63
C PHE A 156 -6.53 1.30 9.33
N VAL A 157 -6.10 2.33 8.61
CA VAL A 157 -6.74 2.72 7.33
C VAL A 157 -6.55 1.60 6.31
N THR A 158 -5.33 1.06 6.18
CA THR A 158 -5.07 -0.06 5.29
C THR A 158 -5.87 -1.29 5.68
N TYR A 159 -5.90 -1.65 6.97
CA TYR A 159 -6.67 -2.81 7.46
C TYR A 159 -8.15 -2.71 7.11
N ILE A 160 -8.77 -1.57 7.43
CA ILE A 160 -10.20 -1.34 7.18
C ILE A 160 -10.49 -1.43 5.68
N LEU A 161 -9.73 -0.73 4.84
CA LEU A 161 -9.94 -0.71 3.39
C LEU A 161 -9.73 -2.10 2.77
N VAL A 162 -8.66 -2.80 3.15
CA VAL A 162 -8.39 -4.16 2.65
C VAL A 162 -9.52 -5.11 3.04
N LYS A 163 -10.01 -5.06 4.27
CA LYS A 163 -11.11 -5.93 4.72
C LYS A 163 -12.42 -5.63 4.00
N LEU A 164 -12.74 -4.36 3.80
CA LEU A 164 -13.94 -3.94 3.05
C LEU A 164 -13.88 -4.40 1.60
N ILE A 165 -12.78 -4.13 0.89
CA ILE A 165 -12.62 -4.49 -0.52
C ILE A 165 -12.54 -6.02 -0.68
N ALA A 166 -11.80 -6.71 0.17
CA ALA A 166 -11.73 -8.16 0.12
C ALA A 166 -13.10 -8.81 0.37
N SER A 167 -13.91 -8.26 1.30
CA SER A 167 -15.28 -8.72 1.53
C SER A 167 -16.16 -8.52 0.29
N ALA A 168 -16.07 -7.35 -0.37
CA ALA A 168 -16.80 -7.10 -1.61
C ALA A 168 -16.36 -8.06 -2.72
N LEU A 169 -15.06 -8.27 -2.92
CA LEU A 169 -14.52 -9.21 -3.91
C LEU A 169 -14.91 -10.67 -3.63
N LYS A 170 -15.01 -11.08 -2.37
CA LYS A 170 -15.53 -12.40 -2.02
C LYS A 170 -16.97 -12.61 -2.51
N LYS A 171 -17.83 -11.61 -2.39
CA LYS A 171 -19.24 -11.66 -2.85
C LYS A 171 -19.36 -11.79 -4.38
N THR A 172 -18.43 -11.21 -5.14
CA THR A 172 -18.43 -11.34 -6.63
C THR A 172 -17.96 -12.71 -7.13
N GLY A 173 -17.35 -13.53 -6.27
CA GLY A 173 -16.76 -14.81 -6.65
C GLY A 173 -15.42 -14.73 -7.39
N VAL A 174 -14.91 -13.53 -7.70
CA VAL A 174 -13.64 -13.34 -8.43
C VAL A 174 -12.46 -13.98 -7.70
N VAL A 175 -12.45 -13.88 -6.37
CA VAL A 175 -11.38 -14.43 -5.51
C VAL A 175 -11.67 -15.87 -5.04
N LYS A 176 -12.64 -16.56 -5.65
CA LYS A 176 -12.91 -17.98 -5.36
C LYS A 176 -11.66 -18.81 -5.68
N GLY A 177 -11.18 -19.54 -4.68
CA GLY A 177 -9.96 -20.35 -4.76
C GLY A 177 -8.69 -19.63 -4.27
N PHE A 178 -8.73 -18.33 -3.97
CA PHE A 178 -7.62 -17.61 -3.36
C PHE A 178 -7.49 -17.93 -1.87
N ALA A 179 -6.34 -17.60 -1.29
CA ALA A 179 -6.07 -17.89 0.12
C ALA A 179 -7.07 -17.22 1.06
N CYS A 180 -7.46 -15.96 0.77
CA CYS A 180 -8.45 -15.23 1.56
C CYS A 180 -9.84 -15.88 1.58
N ALA A 181 -10.22 -16.67 0.58
CA ALA A 181 -11.51 -17.35 0.52
C ALA A 181 -11.58 -18.58 1.45
N LYS A 182 -10.44 -19.02 1.98
CA LYS A 182 -10.34 -20.15 2.90
C LYS A 182 -10.40 -19.72 4.37
N ASP A 183 -10.36 -18.42 4.64
CA ASP A 183 -10.56 -17.87 5.97
C ASP A 183 -12.07 -17.71 6.20
N ASN A 184 -12.68 -18.71 6.79
CA ASN A 184 -14.02 -18.64 7.37
C ASN A 184 -13.91 -18.49 8.87
#